data_9daf1e477a83dba0bd33f950e663099c
#
_entry.id   9daf1e477a83dba0bd33f950e663099c
#
_cell.length_a   1.000
_cell.length_b   1.000
_cell.length_c   1.000
_cell.angle_alpha   90.00
_cell.angle_beta   90.00
_cell.angle_gamma   90.00
#
_symmetry.space_group_name_H-M   'P 1'
#
loop_
_entity.id
_entity.type
_entity.pdbx_description
1 polymer ?
#
loop_
_entity_poly.entity_id
_entity_poly.type
_entity_poly.pdbx_seq_one_letter_code
_entity_poly.pdbx_strand_id
1 'polypeptide(L)'
;MTRKADSASAVGGITPDRKAELIDKAARLFGERGYGNTSMRDIAAAFGILHGSLYHHFGSKEELFISVYASGVDAFIADVQAAIAPLPDPWDRLEAACVAHLEALLTRDSPAATVLADWSSAYTETMRVALVRERDRYERVFGELTDAVELAPGIKRRYFRLGLLGALNGALNWYQPGRDSPAAVARQLFALFHPPRS
;
A
#
# COMPACT_ATOMS: atom_id res chain seq x y z
N MET A 1 12.84 -58.53 8.30
CA MET A 1 13.06 -57.62 7.15
C MET A 1 12.16 -56.38 7.34
N THR A 2 12.71 -55.37 7.96
CA THR A 2 11.97 -54.17 8.38
C THR A 2 12.27 -53.10 7.35
N ARG A 3 11.24 -52.69 6.60
CA ARG A 3 11.32 -51.60 5.61
C ARG A 3 11.38 -50.24 6.34
N LYS A 4 12.51 -49.60 6.27
CA LYS A 4 12.75 -48.23 6.72
C LYS A 4 12.03 -47.30 5.75
N ALA A 5 11.00 -46.60 6.23
CA ALA A 5 10.34 -45.56 5.46
C ALA A 5 11.25 -44.33 5.41
N ASP A 6 11.78 -44.02 4.22
CA ASP A 6 12.46 -42.82 3.94
C ASP A 6 11.47 -41.63 4.01
N SER A 7 11.59 -40.85 5.07
CA SER A 7 11.01 -39.52 5.12
C SER A 7 11.88 -38.58 4.30
N ALA A 8 11.61 -38.49 3.01
CA ALA A 8 12.16 -37.44 2.16
C ALA A 8 11.54 -36.12 2.65
N SER A 9 12.36 -35.36 3.39
CA SER A 9 12.08 -33.98 3.76
C SER A 9 11.95 -33.16 2.48
N ALA A 10 10.73 -32.79 2.12
CA ALA A 10 10.47 -31.90 1.00
C ALA A 10 11.08 -30.52 1.35
N VAL A 11 12.21 -30.21 0.74
CA VAL A 11 12.72 -28.85 0.59
C VAL A 11 11.80 -28.17 -0.43
N GLY A 12 10.57 -27.92 -0.02
CA GLY A 12 9.59 -27.21 -0.82
C GLY A 12 9.84 -25.71 -0.73
N GLY A 13 10.32 -25.11 -1.82
CA GLY A 13 10.30 -23.67 -1.98
C GLY A 13 8.87 -23.13 -1.70
N ILE A 14 8.74 -21.95 -1.11
CA ILE A 14 7.45 -21.30 -0.91
C ILE A 14 6.84 -21.06 -2.29
N THR A 15 5.62 -21.58 -2.51
CA THR A 15 4.84 -21.29 -3.73
C THR A 15 4.50 -19.80 -3.82
N PRO A 16 4.18 -19.24 -5.00
CA PRO A 16 3.76 -17.85 -5.14
C PRO A 16 2.66 -17.45 -4.15
N ASP A 17 1.66 -18.30 -3.94
CA ASP A 17 0.55 -18.06 -3.00
C ASP A 17 1.05 -17.99 -1.55
N ARG A 18 1.96 -18.87 -1.15
CA ARG A 18 2.57 -18.83 0.18
C ARG A 18 3.49 -17.64 0.38
N LYS A 19 4.11 -17.14 -0.70
CA LYS A 19 4.91 -15.91 -0.64
C LYS A 19 4.01 -14.70 -0.39
N ALA A 20 2.87 -14.62 -1.06
CA ALA A 20 1.87 -13.57 -0.82
C ALA A 20 1.35 -13.60 0.63
N GLU A 21 0.98 -14.80 1.12
CA GLU A 21 0.55 -14.98 2.53
C GLU A 21 1.64 -14.57 3.53
N LEU A 22 2.91 -14.83 3.25
CA LEU A 22 4.03 -14.40 4.08
C LEU A 22 4.15 -12.87 4.10
N ILE A 23 4.02 -12.23 2.93
CA ILE A 23 4.06 -10.77 2.80
C ILE A 23 2.93 -10.14 3.62
N ASP A 24 1.71 -10.68 3.54
CA ASP A 24 0.55 -10.17 4.31
C ASP A 24 0.76 -10.30 5.83
N LYS A 25 1.28 -11.43 6.29
CA LYS A 25 1.60 -11.62 7.72
C LYS A 25 2.71 -10.69 8.18
N ALA A 26 3.75 -10.51 7.36
CA ALA A 26 4.83 -9.57 7.65
C ALA A 26 4.31 -8.13 7.71
N ALA A 27 3.41 -7.75 6.79
CA ALA A 27 2.77 -6.45 6.77
C ALA A 27 2.03 -6.15 8.07
N ARG A 28 1.22 -7.09 8.56
CA ARG A 28 0.50 -6.96 9.85
C ARG A 28 1.46 -6.77 11.02
N LEU A 29 2.53 -7.57 11.10
CA LEU A 29 3.52 -7.46 12.17
C LEU A 29 4.28 -6.12 12.12
N PHE A 30 4.66 -5.66 10.93
CA PHE A 30 5.28 -4.35 10.78
C PHE A 30 4.32 -3.23 11.19
N GLY A 31 3.03 -3.38 10.91
CA GLY A 31 2.01 -2.44 11.29
C GLY A 31 1.76 -2.34 12.78
N GLU A 32 1.67 -3.48 13.42
CA GLU A 32 1.38 -3.56 14.85
C GLU A 32 2.57 -3.12 15.72
N ARG A 33 3.80 -3.43 15.30
CA ARG A 33 5.01 -3.28 16.14
C ARG A 33 5.99 -2.25 15.61
N GLY A 34 5.81 -1.80 14.38
CA GLY A 34 6.78 -0.99 13.65
C GLY A 34 7.95 -1.81 13.09
N TYR A 35 8.61 -1.27 12.05
CA TYR A 35 9.78 -1.91 11.42
C TYR A 35 10.90 -2.20 12.43
N GLY A 36 11.23 -1.22 13.30
CA GLY A 36 12.34 -1.34 14.27
C GLY A 36 12.16 -2.52 15.23
N ASN A 37 10.94 -2.76 15.70
CA ASN A 37 10.62 -3.73 16.75
C ASN A 37 10.21 -5.11 16.23
N THR A 38 10.21 -5.32 14.91
CA THR A 38 9.89 -6.61 14.28
C THR A 38 11.15 -7.29 13.78
N SER A 39 11.40 -8.54 14.18
CA SER A 39 12.54 -9.32 13.71
C SER A 39 12.12 -10.37 12.66
N MET A 40 13.08 -10.83 11.85
CA MET A 40 12.88 -11.96 10.93
C MET A 40 12.44 -13.24 11.66
N ARG A 41 12.87 -13.40 12.92
CA ARG A 41 12.45 -14.54 13.77
C ARG A 41 10.98 -14.45 14.15
N ASP A 42 10.48 -13.26 14.48
CA ASP A 42 9.07 -13.04 14.82
C ASP A 42 8.17 -13.35 13.61
N ILE A 43 8.59 -12.90 12.43
CA ILE A 43 7.87 -13.16 11.17
C ILE A 43 7.85 -14.66 10.84
N ALA A 44 9.00 -15.34 10.94
CA ALA A 44 9.09 -16.77 10.71
C ALA A 44 8.20 -17.57 11.68
N ALA A 45 8.20 -17.20 12.96
CA ALA A 45 7.35 -17.80 13.98
C ALA A 45 5.86 -17.57 13.69
N ALA A 46 5.45 -16.35 13.33
CA ALA A 46 4.06 -16.04 12.99
C ALA A 46 3.58 -16.75 11.72
N PHE A 47 4.48 -17.02 10.77
CA PHE A 47 4.16 -17.79 9.57
C PHE A 47 4.24 -19.30 9.78
N GLY A 48 4.84 -19.76 10.88
CA GLY A 48 4.98 -21.20 11.18
C GLY A 48 6.07 -21.88 10.35
N ILE A 49 7.15 -21.18 10.01
CA ILE A 49 8.30 -21.73 9.27
C ILE A 49 9.59 -21.58 10.07
N LEU A 50 10.59 -22.37 9.69
CA LEU A 50 11.92 -22.22 10.26
C LEU A 50 12.54 -20.88 9.83
N HIS A 51 13.24 -20.22 10.74
CA HIS A 51 13.93 -18.97 10.49
C HIS A 51 14.86 -19.01 9.27
N GLY A 52 15.59 -20.12 9.08
CA GLY A 52 16.43 -20.34 7.91
C GLY A 52 15.65 -20.37 6.59
N SER A 53 14.42 -20.92 6.61
CA SER A 53 13.57 -20.96 5.41
C SER A 53 13.17 -19.56 4.95
N LEU A 54 12.96 -18.62 5.88
CA LEU A 54 12.62 -17.24 5.54
C LEU A 54 13.77 -16.55 4.79
N TYR A 55 15.02 -16.81 5.20
CA TYR A 55 16.20 -16.25 4.53
C TYR A 55 16.47 -16.83 3.13
N HIS A 56 15.90 -17.98 2.80
CA HIS A 56 15.95 -18.46 1.41
C HIS A 56 15.06 -17.64 0.46
N HIS A 57 14.07 -16.92 0.98
CA HIS A 57 13.13 -16.13 0.19
C HIS A 57 13.38 -14.63 0.24
N PHE A 58 13.94 -14.15 1.34
CA PHE A 58 14.29 -12.74 1.54
C PHE A 58 15.65 -12.67 2.24
N GLY A 59 16.63 -12.14 1.54
CA GLY A 59 18.01 -12.06 2.04
C GLY A 59 18.17 -11.19 3.29
N SER A 60 17.22 -10.29 3.55
CA SER A 60 17.22 -9.41 4.73
C SER A 60 15.82 -8.97 5.15
N LYS A 61 15.72 -8.40 6.37
CA LYS A 61 14.50 -7.74 6.83
C LYS A 61 14.13 -6.54 5.95
N GLU A 62 15.13 -5.82 5.45
CA GLU A 62 14.96 -4.69 4.54
C GLU A 62 14.28 -5.13 3.23
N GLU A 63 14.79 -6.21 2.62
CA GLU A 63 14.23 -6.76 1.38
C GLU A 63 12.77 -7.21 1.57
N LEU A 64 12.48 -7.90 2.68
CA LEU A 64 11.12 -8.29 3.01
C LEU A 64 10.21 -7.05 3.20
N PHE A 65 10.68 -6.04 3.92
CA PHE A 65 9.90 -4.82 4.14
C PHE A 65 9.63 -4.07 2.83
N ILE A 66 10.63 -3.93 1.96
CA ILE A 66 10.45 -3.34 0.62
C ILE A 66 9.42 -4.14 -0.20
N SER A 67 9.46 -5.48 -0.11
CA SER A 67 8.49 -6.33 -0.80
C SER A 67 7.07 -6.18 -0.24
N VAL A 68 6.94 -6.01 1.07
CA VAL A 68 5.66 -5.70 1.72
C VAL A 68 5.13 -4.35 1.23
N TYR A 69 5.99 -3.34 1.17
CA TYR A 69 5.60 -2.02 0.68
C TYR A 69 5.16 -2.07 -0.79
N ALA A 70 5.94 -2.72 -1.65
CA ALA A 70 5.62 -2.86 -3.05
C ALA A 70 4.27 -3.59 -3.27
N SER A 71 4.02 -4.67 -2.51
CA SER A 71 2.74 -5.39 -2.54
C SER A 71 1.56 -4.49 -2.13
N GLY A 72 1.74 -3.66 -1.11
CA GLY A 72 0.75 -2.66 -0.71
C GLY A 72 0.46 -1.65 -1.82
N VAL A 73 1.50 -1.13 -2.46
CA VAL A 73 1.36 -0.20 -3.60
C VAL A 73 0.65 -0.87 -4.78
N ASP A 74 0.96 -2.15 -5.08
CA ASP A 74 0.28 -2.91 -6.12
C ASP A 74 -1.21 -3.05 -5.85
N ALA A 75 -1.59 -3.35 -4.61
CA ALA A 75 -2.99 -3.43 -4.21
C ALA A 75 -3.71 -2.08 -4.37
N PHE A 76 -3.11 -0.97 -3.92
CA PHE A 76 -3.68 0.37 -4.11
C PHE A 76 -3.87 0.73 -5.58
N ILE A 77 -2.89 0.43 -6.42
CA ILE A 77 -2.99 0.67 -7.87
C ILE A 77 -4.13 -0.15 -8.46
N ALA A 78 -4.25 -1.43 -8.09
CA ALA A 78 -5.31 -2.31 -8.58
C ALA A 78 -6.70 -1.81 -8.17
N ASP A 79 -6.89 -1.40 -6.91
CA ASP A 79 -8.15 -0.85 -6.42
C ASP A 79 -8.56 0.42 -7.16
N VAL A 80 -7.62 1.36 -7.36
CA VAL A 80 -7.85 2.58 -8.14
C VAL A 80 -8.20 2.24 -9.59
N GLN A 81 -7.44 1.34 -10.23
CA GLN A 81 -7.70 0.94 -11.62
C GLN A 81 -9.06 0.29 -11.80
N ALA A 82 -9.47 -0.58 -10.87
CA ALA A 82 -10.78 -1.20 -10.88
C ALA A 82 -11.90 -0.16 -10.72
N ALA A 83 -11.73 0.81 -9.82
CA ALA A 83 -12.71 1.87 -9.59
C ALA A 83 -12.92 2.78 -10.79
N ILE A 84 -11.85 3.12 -11.53
CA ILE A 84 -11.91 4.05 -12.67
C ILE A 84 -12.26 3.39 -14.00
N ALA A 85 -12.09 2.06 -14.12
CA ALA A 85 -12.26 1.35 -15.39
C ALA A 85 -13.64 1.55 -16.07
N PRO A 86 -14.78 1.53 -15.32
CA PRO A 86 -16.11 1.67 -15.96
C PRO A 86 -16.48 3.12 -16.29
N LEU A 87 -15.68 4.12 -15.90
CA LEU A 87 -16.05 5.53 -15.96
C LEU A 87 -15.43 6.22 -17.17
N PRO A 88 -16.24 6.89 -18.03
CA PRO A 88 -15.73 7.61 -19.18
C PRO A 88 -15.27 9.04 -18.89
N ASP A 89 -15.91 9.72 -17.93
CA ASP A 89 -15.62 11.13 -17.61
C ASP A 89 -14.35 11.26 -16.76
N PRO A 90 -13.41 12.15 -17.13
CA PRO A 90 -12.15 12.32 -16.38
C PRO A 90 -12.33 12.76 -14.92
N TRP A 91 -13.30 13.62 -14.63
CA TRP A 91 -13.55 14.07 -13.26
C TRP A 91 -14.18 12.98 -12.41
N ASP A 92 -15.12 12.21 -12.96
CA ASP A 92 -15.71 11.06 -12.27
C ASP A 92 -14.64 9.98 -11.99
N ARG A 93 -13.70 9.77 -12.91
CA ARG A 93 -12.54 8.88 -12.69
C ARG A 93 -11.65 9.38 -11.57
N LEU A 94 -11.34 10.67 -11.54
CA LEU A 94 -10.50 11.24 -10.48
C LEU A 94 -11.19 11.17 -9.12
N GLU A 95 -12.52 11.41 -9.05
CA GLU A 95 -13.31 11.22 -7.83
C GLU A 95 -13.28 9.77 -7.36
N ALA A 96 -13.54 8.81 -8.25
CA ALA A 96 -13.50 7.38 -7.93
C ALA A 96 -12.12 6.94 -7.44
N ALA A 97 -11.04 7.47 -8.03
CA ALA A 97 -9.69 7.23 -7.56
C ALA A 97 -9.46 7.76 -6.14
N CYS A 98 -9.97 8.95 -5.82
CA CYS A 98 -9.90 9.51 -4.45
C CYS A 98 -10.67 8.66 -3.44
N VAL A 99 -11.85 8.14 -3.83
CA VAL A 99 -12.65 7.24 -2.99
C VAL A 99 -11.89 5.94 -2.73
N ALA A 100 -11.42 5.27 -3.78
CA ALA A 100 -10.65 4.03 -3.65
C ALA A 100 -9.39 4.23 -2.80
N HIS A 101 -8.68 5.36 -2.99
CA HIS A 101 -7.52 5.73 -2.19
C HIS A 101 -7.86 5.80 -0.69
N LEU A 102 -8.89 6.54 -0.30
CA LEU A 102 -9.22 6.70 1.11
C LEU A 102 -9.82 5.43 1.73
N GLU A 103 -10.59 4.66 0.99
CA GLU A 103 -11.09 3.36 1.44
C GLU A 103 -9.93 2.42 1.76
N ALA A 104 -8.94 2.31 0.86
CA ALA A 104 -7.76 1.50 1.09
C ALA A 104 -6.87 2.05 2.23
N LEU A 105 -6.70 3.38 2.31
CA LEU A 105 -5.84 4.04 3.30
C LEU A 105 -6.39 3.95 4.73
N LEU A 106 -7.70 4.08 4.90
CA LEU A 106 -8.36 4.17 6.22
C LEU A 106 -8.93 2.84 6.70
N THR A 107 -8.83 1.77 5.91
CA THR A 107 -9.18 0.43 6.34
C THR A 107 -8.06 -0.12 7.24
N ARG A 108 -8.41 -0.43 8.51
CA ARG A 108 -7.44 -0.81 9.57
C ARG A 108 -6.57 -2.02 9.24
N ASP A 109 -7.02 -2.90 8.36
CA ASP A 109 -6.32 -4.14 8.00
C ASP A 109 -5.51 -4.03 6.71
N SER A 110 -5.38 -2.82 6.14
CA SER A 110 -4.58 -2.63 4.93
C SER A 110 -3.09 -2.64 5.27
N PRO A 111 -2.31 -3.62 4.77
CA PRO A 111 -0.86 -3.61 4.88
C PRO A 111 -0.23 -2.32 4.36
N ALA A 112 -0.85 -1.74 3.33
CA ALA A 112 -0.39 -0.52 2.70
C ALA A 112 -0.59 0.72 3.56
N ALA A 113 -1.72 0.84 4.27
CA ALA A 113 -1.98 1.95 5.19
C ALA A 113 -0.90 2.04 6.28
N THR A 114 -0.50 0.88 6.79
CA THR A 114 0.55 0.75 7.81
C THR A 114 1.90 1.26 7.33
N VAL A 115 2.22 1.02 6.08
CA VAL A 115 3.52 1.31 5.50
C VAL A 115 3.60 2.75 4.99
N LEU A 116 2.49 3.32 4.51
CA LEU A 116 2.42 4.72 4.08
C LEU A 116 2.42 5.70 5.26
N ALA A 117 2.02 5.25 6.44
CA ALA A 117 1.92 6.10 7.63
C ALA A 117 3.25 6.28 8.38
N ASP A 118 4.23 5.39 8.20
CA ASP A 118 5.45 5.40 9.01
C ASP A 118 6.70 5.74 8.20
N TRP A 119 7.14 7.00 8.28
CA TRP A 119 8.47 7.42 7.85
C TRP A 119 9.45 7.29 9.01
N SER A 120 9.91 6.07 9.27
CA SER A 120 10.75 5.76 10.41
C SER A 120 12.20 6.25 10.24
N SER A 121 12.78 6.76 11.33
CA SER A 121 14.23 7.02 11.43
C SER A 121 15.08 5.76 11.32
N ALA A 122 14.48 4.58 11.49
CA ALA A 122 15.13 3.28 11.38
C ALA A 122 15.37 2.83 9.92
N TYR A 123 14.86 3.57 8.92
CA TYR A 123 15.06 3.21 7.50
C TYR A 123 16.45 3.61 7.04
N THR A 124 17.15 2.65 6.40
CA THR A 124 18.42 2.92 5.72
C THR A 124 18.19 3.76 4.46
N GLU A 125 19.28 4.34 3.92
CA GLU A 125 19.17 5.10 2.67
C GLU A 125 18.70 4.22 1.51
N THR A 126 19.17 2.98 1.44
CA THR A 126 18.69 2.01 0.45
C THR A 126 17.20 1.77 0.53
N MET A 127 16.67 1.60 1.74
CA MET A 127 15.22 1.48 1.95
C MET A 127 14.49 2.73 1.48
N ARG A 128 14.94 3.92 1.88
CA ARG A 128 14.31 5.19 1.51
C ARG A 128 14.20 5.36 0.00
N VAL A 129 15.28 5.07 -0.72
CA VAL A 129 15.28 5.12 -2.19
C VAL A 129 14.26 4.15 -2.78
N ALA A 130 14.21 2.91 -2.28
CA ALA A 130 13.27 1.91 -2.75
C ALA A 130 11.81 2.32 -2.47
N LEU A 131 11.52 2.81 -1.25
CA LEU A 131 10.19 3.25 -0.85
C LEU A 131 9.71 4.47 -1.64
N VAL A 132 10.60 5.44 -1.90
CA VAL A 132 10.31 6.60 -2.76
C VAL A 132 9.95 6.15 -4.17
N ARG A 133 10.70 5.19 -4.73
CA ARG A 133 10.40 4.64 -6.06
C ARG A 133 9.01 4.00 -6.14
N GLU A 134 8.62 3.24 -5.13
CA GLU A 134 7.28 2.63 -5.08
C GLU A 134 6.17 3.69 -4.91
N ARG A 135 6.40 4.69 -4.06
CA ARG A 135 5.49 5.84 -3.92
C ARG A 135 5.32 6.58 -5.25
N ASP A 136 6.42 6.85 -5.95
CA ASP A 136 6.39 7.55 -7.24
C ASP A 136 5.65 6.73 -8.31
N ARG A 137 5.63 5.40 -8.19
CA ARG A 137 4.83 4.50 -9.03
C ARG A 137 3.33 4.75 -8.82
N TYR A 138 2.89 4.87 -7.58
CA TYR A 138 1.52 5.20 -7.23
C TYR A 138 1.14 6.63 -7.64
N GLU A 139 2.01 7.60 -7.35
CA GLU A 139 1.78 9.01 -7.71
C GLU A 139 1.62 9.22 -9.23
N ARG A 140 2.22 8.38 -10.07
CA ARG A 140 2.03 8.44 -11.52
C ARG A 140 0.58 8.16 -11.93
N VAL A 141 -0.10 7.24 -11.28
CA VAL A 141 -1.52 6.95 -11.55
C VAL A 141 -2.36 8.22 -11.33
N PHE A 142 -2.16 8.92 -10.22
CA PHE A 142 -2.81 10.20 -9.97
C PHE A 142 -2.32 11.31 -10.92
N GLY A 143 -1.07 11.24 -11.35
CA GLY A 143 -0.53 12.11 -12.40
C GLY A 143 -1.35 12.02 -13.68
N GLU A 144 -1.52 10.82 -14.22
CA GLU A 144 -2.30 10.56 -15.43
C GLU A 144 -3.76 11.01 -15.28
N LEU A 145 -4.39 10.75 -14.14
CA LEU A 145 -5.77 11.17 -13.86
C LEU A 145 -5.90 12.70 -13.79
N THR A 146 -4.94 13.38 -13.13
CA THR A 146 -4.95 14.85 -13.04
C THR A 146 -4.56 15.51 -14.35
N ASP A 147 -3.82 14.83 -15.24
CA ASP A 147 -3.51 15.32 -16.57
C ASP A 147 -4.71 15.25 -17.51
N ALA A 148 -5.64 14.35 -17.27
CA ALA A 148 -6.85 14.16 -18.06
C ALA A 148 -7.96 15.19 -17.75
N VAL A 149 -7.95 15.84 -16.58
CA VAL A 149 -8.98 16.82 -16.22
C VAL A 149 -8.61 18.24 -16.69
N GLU A 150 -9.62 19.04 -17.01
CA GLU A 150 -9.44 20.45 -17.35
C GLU A 150 -9.44 21.28 -16.05
N LEU A 151 -8.34 21.98 -15.79
CA LEU A 151 -8.17 22.84 -14.63
C LEU A 151 -8.45 24.29 -14.98
N ALA A 152 -8.94 25.06 -14.00
CA ALA A 152 -9.14 26.48 -14.16
C ALA A 152 -7.83 27.22 -14.52
N PRO A 153 -7.89 28.32 -15.29
CA PRO A 153 -6.73 29.08 -15.70
C PRO A 153 -5.87 29.49 -14.49
N GLY A 154 -4.54 29.31 -14.61
CA GLY A 154 -3.57 29.68 -13.56
C GLY A 154 -3.29 28.56 -12.55
N ILE A 155 -4.07 27.49 -12.50
CA ILE A 155 -3.79 26.33 -11.63
C ILE A 155 -2.73 25.43 -12.28
N LYS A 156 -1.59 25.27 -11.61
CA LYS A 156 -0.54 24.36 -12.06
C LYS A 156 -0.86 22.93 -11.62
N ARG A 157 -0.92 21.98 -12.55
CA ARG A 157 -1.25 20.55 -12.33
C ARG A 157 -0.46 19.92 -11.20
N ARG A 158 0.84 20.22 -11.10
CA ARG A 158 1.69 19.74 -10.01
C ARG A 158 1.13 20.07 -8.63
N TYR A 159 0.73 21.34 -8.41
CA TYR A 159 0.23 21.77 -7.11
C TYR A 159 -1.19 21.31 -6.85
N PHE A 160 -2.01 21.19 -7.90
CA PHE A 160 -3.32 20.56 -7.82
C PHE A 160 -3.20 19.12 -7.31
N ARG A 161 -2.37 18.30 -7.95
CA ARG A 161 -2.13 16.90 -7.55
C ARG A 161 -1.57 16.79 -6.13
N LEU A 162 -0.53 17.57 -5.81
CA LEU A 162 0.07 17.56 -4.46
C LEU A 162 -0.91 18.00 -3.39
N GLY A 163 -1.75 19.00 -3.67
CA GLY A 163 -2.80 19.46 -2.77
C GLY A 163 -3.87 18.38 -2.55
N LEU A 164 -4.34 17.77 -3.63
CA LEU A 164 -5.34 16.69 -3.58
C LEU A 164 -4.82 15.50 -2.78
N LEU A 165 -3.65 14.94 -3.14
CA LEU A 165 -3.05 13.81 -2.41
C LEU A 165 -2.69 14.18 -0.97
N GLY A 166 -2.24 15.41 -0.73
CA GLY A 166 -1.97 15.91 0.62
C GLY A 166 -3.22 15.97 1.49
N ALA A 167 -4.35 16.40 0.92
CA ALA A 167 -5.63 16.43 1.63
C ALA A 167 -6.11 15.00 1.96
N LEU A 168 -6.03 14.08 0.98
CA LEU A 168 -6.42 12.69 1.17
C LEU A 168 -5.53 11.99 2.22
N ASN A 169 -4.21 12.06 2.09
CA ASN A 169 -3.27 11.46 3.03
C ASN A 169 -3.38 12.08 4.43
N GLY A 170 -3.71 13.37 4.51
CA GLY A 170 -3.95 14.07 5.77
C GLY A 170 -5.08 13.46 6.61
N ALA A 171 -6.01 12.74 5.98
CA ALA A 171 -7.10 12.06 6.69
C ALA A 171 -6.59 11.03 7.72
N LEU A 172 -5.43 10.42 7.52
CA LEU A 172 -4.81 9.52 8.50
C LEU A 172 -4.68 10.14 9.90
N ASN A 173 -4.50 11.46 9.98
CA ASN A 173 -4.23 12.14 11.24
C ASN A 173 -5.50 12.51 12.04
N TRP A 174 -6.66 12.61 11.38
CA TRP A 174 -7.88 13.13 12.00
C TRP A 174 -9.12 12.27 11.79
N TYR A 175 -9.08 11.29 10.88
CA TYR A 175 -10.22 10.42 10.63
C TYR A 175 -10.59 9.59 11.86
N GLN A 176 -11.87 9.56 12.17
CA GLN A 176 -12.44 8.76 13.25
C GLN A 176 -13.51 7.82 12.69
N PRO A 177 -13.33 6.50 12.78
CA PRO A 177 -14.35 5.54 12.38
C PRO A 177 -15.69 5.78 13.10
N GLY A 178 -16.78 5.61 12.37
CA GLY A 178 -18.14 5.70 12.94
C GLY A 178 -18.84 7.05 12.78
N ARG A 179 -18.16 8.10 12.29
CA ARG A 179 -18.80 9.37 11.87
C ARG A 179 -19.21 9.32 10.40
N ASP A 180 -18.21 9.43 9.53
CA ASP A 180 -18.37 9.37 8.09
C ASP A 180 -17.65 8.16 7.53
N SER A 181 -18.11 7.60 6.42
CA SER A 181 -17.37 6.55 5.72
C SER A 181 -16.15 7.16 5.00
N PRO A 182 -15.07 6.38 4.78
CA PRO A 182 -13.93 6.85 3.99
C PRO A 182 -14.34 7.41 2.63
N ALA A 183 -15.31 6.77 1.96
CA ALA A 183 -15.87 7.24 0.70
C ALA A 183 -16.57 8.61 0.82
N ALA A 184 -17.32 8.85 1.90
CA ALA A 184 -17.96 10.15 2.13
C ALA A 184 -16.91 11.24 2.36
N VAL A 185 -15.89 10.95 3.17
CA VAL A 185 -14.76 11.87 3.41
C VAL A 185 -14.02 12.18 2.10
N ALA A 186 -13.74 11.16 1.28
CA ALA A 186 -13.06 11.35 -0.01
C ALA A 186 -13.83 12.30 -0.92
N ARG A 187 -15.16 12.11 -1.05
CA ARG A 187 -16.00 12.99 -1.88
C ARG A 187 -16.03 14.42 -1.37
N GLN A 188 -16.08 14.63 -0.06
CA GLN A 188 -16.06 15.97 0.52
C GLN A 188 -14.69 16.66 0.27
N LEU A 189 -13.58 15.95 0.46
CA LEU A 189 -12.26 16.48 0.15
C LEU A 189 -12.11 16.77 -1.34
N PHE A 190 -12.56 15.85 -2.21
CA PHE A 190 -12.51 16.03 -3.66
C PHE A 190 -13.31 17.25 -4.12
N ALA A 191 -14.49 17.49 -3.53
CA ALA A 191 -15.33 18.65 -3.86
C ALA A 191 -14.62 20.01 -3.68
N LEU A 192 -13.59 20.09 -2.82
CA LEU A 192 -12.78 21.30 -2.65
C LEU A 192 -11.87 21.57 -3.88
N PHE A 193 -11.61 20.56 -4.68
CA PHE A 193 -10.73 20.62 -5.86
C PHE A 193 -11.52 20.61 -7.18
N HIS A 194 -12.77 20.17 -7.14
CA HIS A 194 -13.62 20.12 -8.32
C HIS A 194 -14.25 21.49 -8.60
N PRO A 195 -14.16 22.04 -9.83
CA PRO A 195 -14.89 23.27 -10.15
C PRO A 195 -16.40 23.04 -10.00
N PRO A 196 -17.18 24.06 -9.58
CA PRO A 196 -18.62 23.92 -9.50
C PRO A 196 -19.19 23.51 -10.87
N ARG A 197 -20.02 22.46 -10.89
CA ARG A 197 -20.73 22.05 -12.10
C ARG A 197 -21.69 23.21 -12.48
N SER A 198 -21.50 23.75 -13.69
CA SER A 198 -22.35 24.80 -14.26
C SER A 198 -23.74 24.27 -14.55
#